data_2e1df517b12008b1cc4e5b07a6f9300e
#
_entry.id   2e1df517b12008b1cc4e5b07a6f9300e
#
_cell.length_a   1.000
_cell.length_b   1.000
_cell.length_c   1.000
_cell.angle_alpha   90.00
_cell.angle_beta   90.00
_cell.angle_gamma   90.00
#
_symmetry.space_group_name_H-M   'P 1'
#
loop_
_entity.id
_entity.type
_entity.pdbx_description
1 polymer ?
#
loop_
_entity_poly.entity_id
_entity_poly.type
_entity_poly.pdbx_seq_one_letter_code
_entity_poly.pdbx_strand_id
1 'polypeptide(L)'
;VNFAFDRSKKVLSNINLTIEPGDIVGIVGTTGSGKSTLINLLMRYYDEYDGEILVDGINIRDIDLRYYRNSIGFVQQEPLMFRDTIYNNIAYGSADVHVEQVLHAAEVANADGFLRRMPDAYDTMLGERGVGLSGGEKQRVSIARAVLKNPSILIFDEATAAVDSETENLIQSAIERLISGRTTLMIAHRLSTLRKANKIVVVDHGEIIECGTPEELMALKGKYYKLIEIQSMGEQLQKKKAAENFE
;
A
#
# COMPACT_ATOMS: atom_id res chain seq x y z
N VAL A 1 -8.95 18.84 -6.76
CA VAL A 1 -10.02 17.83 -6.79
C VAL A 1 -10.93 18.01 -5.60
N ASN A 2 -12.26 17.94 -5.83
CA ASN A 2 -13.28 17.87 -4.78
C ASN A 2 -14.10 16.59 -4.97
N PHE A 3 -14.49 15.94 -3.87
CA PHE A 3 -15.29 14.71 -3.93
C PHE A 3 -16.28 14.59 -2.78
N ALA A 4 -17.46 14.06 -3.06
CA ALA A 4 -18.48 13.70 -2.09
C ALA A 4 -19.19 12.41 -2.54
N PHE A 5 -19.56 11.53 -1.61
CA PHE A 5 -20.35 10.33 -1.92
C PHE A 5 -21.81 10.67 -2.21
N ASP A 6 -22.30 11.75 -1.60
CA ASP A 6 -23.61 12.34 -1.84
C ASP A 6 -23.49 13.87 -1.82
N ARG A 7 -24.56 14.57 -2.20
CA ARG A 7 -24.54 16.04 -2.28
C ARG A 7 -24.44 16.75 -0.92
N SER A 8 -24.54 16.02 0.19
CA SER A 8 -24.69 16.62 1.52
C SER A 8 -23.34 16.75 2.27
N LYS A 9 -22.34 15.91 1.97
CA LYS A 9 -21.08 15.91 2.73
C LYS A 9 -19.86 15.72 1.83
N LYS A 10 -19.06 16.80 1.68
CA LYS A 10 -17.76 16.72 1.03
C LYS A 10 -16.83 15.82 1.85
N VAL A 11 -16.15 14.91 1.19
CA VAL A 11 -15.15 14.01 1.77
C VAL A 11 -13.74 14.45 1.44
N LEU A 12 -13.54 15.00 0.23
CA LEU A 12 -12.29 15.65 -0.16
C LEU A 12 -12.60 17.05 -0.69
N SER A 13 -11.79 18.03 -0.26
CA SER A 13 -11.94 19.43 -0.63
C SER A 13 -10.60 19.98 -1.06
N ASN A 14 -10.59 20.64 -2.22
CA ASN A 14 -9.43 21.37 -2.75
C ASN A 14 -8.12 20.59 -2.72
N ILE A 15 -8.17 19.29 -3.05
CA ILE A 15 -6.96 18.46 -3.14
C ILE A 15 -6.14 18.90 -4.35
N ASN A 16 -4.96 19.42 -4.10
CA ASN A 16 -3.95 19.77 -5.09
C ASN A 16 -2.63 19.09 -4.68
N LEU A 17 -2.13 18.19 -5.51
CA LEU A 17 -0.92 17.43 -5.24
C LEU A 17 -0.23 17.08 -6.56
N THR A 18 1.06 17.35 -6.63
CA THR A 18 1.91 16.88 -7.72
C THR A 18 2.88 15.84 -7.18
N ILE A 19 3.00 14.73 -7.89
CA ILE A 19 3.89 13.61 -7.60
C ILE A 19 4.79 13.44 -8.80
N GLU A 20 6.10 13.55 -8.61
CA GLU A 20 7.06 13.37 -9.67
C GLU A 20 7.36 11.88 -9.92
N PRO A 21 7.77 11.51 -11.13
CA PRO A 21 8.18 10.15 -11.43
C PRO A 21 9.26 9.67 -10.45
N GLY A 22 9.02 8.51 -9.82
CA GLY A 22 9.92 7.93 -8.83
C GLY A 22 9.77 8.45 -7.40
N ASP A 23 8.87 9.41 -7.15
CA ASP A 23 8.53 9.82 -5.77
C ASP A 23 7.96 8.65 -4.96
N ILE A 24 8.35 8.57 -3.71
CA ILE A 24 7.78 7.70 -2.71
C ILE A 24 7.01 8.58 -1.71
N VAL A 25 5.69 8.63 -1.88
CA VAL A 25 4.81 9.54 -1.13
C VAL A 25 4.14 8.81 0.02
N GLY A 26 4.41 9.26 1.24
CA GLY A 26 3.69 8.82 2.43
C GLY A 26 2.43 9.66 2.67
N ILE A 27 1.26 9.04 2.67
CA ILE A 27 -0.01 9.70 2.99
C ILE A 27 -0.37 9.39 4.44
N VAL A 28 -0.41 10.40 5.29
CA VAL A 28 -0.68 10.28 6.72
C VAL A 28 -1.88 11.13 7.13
N GLY A 29 -2.48 10.80 8.26
CA GLY A 29 -3.62 11.52 8.80
C GLY A 29 -4.47 10.60 9.70
N THR A 30 -5.41 11.18 10.43
CA THR A 30 -6.31 10.45 11.31
C THR A 30 -7.26 9.52 10.54
N THR A 31 -7.82 8.53 11.21
CA THR A 31 -8.87 7.68 10.62
C THR A 31 -10.05 8.56 10.18
N GLY A 32 -10.57 8.31 8.97
CA GLY A 32 -11.66 9.12 8.40
C GLY A 32 -11.23 10.46 7.80
N SER A 33 -9.93 10.79 7.73
CA SER A 33 -9.46 12.06 7.13
C SER A 33 -9.59 12.13 5.60
N GLY A 34 -9.88 11.01 4.90
CA GLY A 34 -10.05 10.99 3.44
C GLY A 34 -8.97 10.22 2.68
N LYS A 35 -7.94 9.65 3.35
CA LYS A 35 -6.81 8.94 2.69
C LYS A 35 -7.26 7.82 1.75
N SER A 36 -8.09 6.90 2.22
CA SER A 36 -8.60 5.79 1.41
C SER A 36 -9.50 6.27 0.26
N THR A 37 -10.25 7.37 0.47
CA THR A 37 -11.05 7.99 -0.58
C THR A 37 -10.15 8.57 -1.68
N LEU A 38 -9.03 9.19 -1.32
CA LEU A 38 -8.05 9.68 -2.28
C LEU A 38 -7.48 8.54 -3.13
N ILE A 39 -7.10 7.42 -2.52
CA ILE A 39 -6.65 6.21 -3.25
C ILE A 39 -7.75 5.66 -4.15
N ASN A 40 -9.00 5.60 -3.68
CA ASN A 40 -10.12 5.10 -4.45
C ASN A 40 -10.39 5.95 -5.71
N LEU A 41 -10.20 7.27 -5.64
CA LEU A 41 -10.26 8.14 -6.81
C LEU A 41 -9.10 7.87 -7.78
N LEU A 42 -7.88 7.69 -7.27
CA LEU A 42 -6.73 7.31 -8.10
C LEU A 42 -6.94 5.94 -8.76
N MET A 43 -7.60 4.99 -8.11
CA MET A 43 -7.94 3.68 -8.69
C MET A 43 -9.13 3.75 -9.66
N ARG A 44 -9.73 4.92 -9.86
CA ARG A 44 -10.95 5.12 -10.66
C ARG A 44 -12.08 4.19 -10.22
N TYR A 45 -12.30 4.09 -8.88
CA TYR A 45 -13.51 3.45 -8.37
C TYR A 45 -14.70 4.39 -8.39
N TYR A 46 -14.43 5.70 -8.51
CA TYR A 46 -15.41 6.77 -8.67
C TYR A 46 -14.93 7.72 -9.77
N ASP A 47 -15.80 8.02 -10.73
CA ASP A 47 -15.53 8.96 -11.84
C ASP A 47 -16.21 10.31 -11.63
N GLU A 48 -17.15 10.42 -10.69
CA GLU A 48 -17.89 11.65 -10.38
C GLU A 48 -17.16 12.47 -9.31
N TYR A 49 -16.26 13.36 -9.73
CA TYR A 49 -15.57 14.33 -8.89
C TYR A 49 -15.31 15.63 -9.67
N ASP A 50 -15.17 16.76 -8.96
CA ASP A 50 -14.82 18.04 -9.56
C ASP A 50 -13.30 18.17 -9.65
N GLY A 51 -12.81 18.73 -10.76
CA GLY A 51 -11.41 18.89 -11.06
C GLY A 51 -10.85 17.75 -11.91
N GLU A 52 -9.54 17.62 -11.92
CA GLU A 52 -8.82 16.70 -12.80
C GLU A 52 -7.79 15.88 -12.00
N ILE A 53 -7.63 14.62 -12.38
CA ILE A 53 -6.53 13.74 -11.97
C ILE A 53 -5.79 13.36 -13.24
N LEU A 54 -4.51 13.72 -13.30
CA LEU A 54 -3.68 13.53 -14.48
C LEU A 54 -2.58 12.50 -14.19
N VAL A 55 -2.31 11.64 -15.15
CA VAL A 55 -1.12 10.77 -15.19
C VAL A 55 -0.39 11.08 -16.49
N ASP A 56 0.87 11.51 -16.37
CA ASP A 56 1.70 11.96 -17.49
C ASP A 56 0.99 13.00 -18.38
N GLY A 57 0.22 13.93 -17.75
CA GLY A 57 -0.50 14.99 -18.42
C GLY A 57 -1.84 14.55 -19.06
N ILE A 58 -2.21 13.28 -18.97
CA ILE A 58 -3.47 12.76 -19.51
C ILE A 58 -4.47 12.56 -18.38
N ASN A 59 -5.70 13.08 -18.55
CA ASN A 59 -6.76 12.87 -17.57
C ASN A 59 -7.06 11.37 -17.46
N ILE A 60 -7.09 10.84 -16.24
CA ILE A 60 -7.33 9.40 -16.02
C ILE A 60 -8.69 8.94 -16.56
N ARG A 61 -9.68 9.84 -16.70
CA ARG A 61 -10.98 9.55 -17.30
C ARG A 61 -10.90 9.24 -18.79
N ASP A 62 -9.88 9.80 -19.48
CA ASP A 62 -9.67 9.64 -20.93
C ASP A 62 -8.81 8.41 -21.27
N ILE A 63 -8.22 7.79 -20.26
CA ILE A 63 -7.42 6.57 -20.42
C ILE A 63 -8.35 5.34 -20.37
N ASP A 64 -8.12 4.35 -21.24
CA ASP A 64 -8.80 3.06 -21.13
C ASP A 64 -8.65 2.49 -19.72
N LEU A 65 -9.75 2.13 -19.08
CA LEU A 65 -9.78 1.73 -17.66
C LEU A 65 -8.92 0.49 -17.38
N ARG A 66 -8.92 -0.46 -18.31
CA ARG A 66 -8.16 -1.71 -18.17
C ARG A 66 -6.66 -1.42 -18.29
N TYR A 67 -6.27 -0.62 -19.28
CA TYR A 67 -4.90 -0.18 -19.45
C TYR A 67 -4.42 0.60 -18.22
N TYR A 68 -5.19 1.57 -17.74
CA TYR A 68 -4.88 2.37 -16.57
C TYR A 68 -4.67 1.51 -15.32
N ARG A 69 -5.60 0.62 -15.01
CA ARG A 69 -5.49 -0.26 -13.83
C ARG A 69 -4.36 -1.28 -13.97
N ASN A 70 -3.97 -1.64 -15.19
CA ASN A 70 -2.80 -2.48 -15.41
C ASN A 70 -1.48 -1.77 -15.12
N SER A 71 -1.41 -0.44 -15.24
CA SER A 71 -0.23 0.34 -14.86
C SER A 71 -0.07 0.54 -13.36
N ILE A 72 -1.08 0.18 -12.55
CA ILE A 72 -1.09 0.34 -11.10
C ILE A 72 -1.00 -1.02 -10.41
N GLY A 73 -0.05 -1.17 -9.49
CA GLY A 73 -0.01 -2.26 -8.52
C GLY A 73 -0.63 -1.80 -7.20
N PHE A 74 -1.63 -2.51 -6.71
CA PHE A 74 -2.30 -2.17 -5.47
C PHE A 74 -2.14 -3.30 -4.44
N VAL A 75 -1.50 -2.99 -3.32
CA VAL A 75 -1.32 -3.88 -2.18
C VAL A 75 -2.20 -3.39 -1.04
N GLN A 76 -3.26 -4.12 -0.78
CA GLN A 76 -4.28 -3.78 0.22
C GLN A 76 -3.88 -4.20 1.62
N GLN A 77 -4.47 -3.55 2.63
CA GLN A 77 -4.34 -3.92 4.06
C GLN A 77 -4.79 -5.37 4.31
N GLU A 78 -5.95 -5.75 3.76
CA GLU A 78 -6.45 -7.11 3.77
C GLU A 78 -6.37 -7.69 2.34
N PRO A 79 -5.32 -8.46 2.02
CA PRO A 79 -5.13 -8.98 0.68
C PRO A 79 -6.24 -9.93 0.26
N LEU A 80 -6.85 -9.65 -0.87
CA LEU A 80 -7.85 -10.53 -1.45
C LEU A 80 -7.18 -11.78 -2.03
N MET A 81 -7.57 -12.94 -1.51
CA MET A 81 -7.19 -14.27 -2.02
C MET A 81 -8.40 -14.96 -2.61
N PHE A 82 -8.20 -15.61 -3.74
CA PHE A 82 -9.22 -16.38 -4.44
C PHE A 82 -9.14 -17.86 -4.06
N ARG A 83 -10.25 -18.55 -4.12
CA ARG A 83 -10.30 -20.03 -4.01
C ARG A 83 -9.70 -20.63 -5.27
N ASP A 84 -8.39 -20.75 -5.29
CA ASP A 84 -7.58 -21.23 -6.41
C ASP A 84 -6.21 -21.64 -5.88
N THR A 85 -5.34 -22.15 -6.73
CA THR A 85 -3.95 -22.42 -6.37
C THR A 85 -3.21 -21.15 -5.97
N ILE A 86 -2.13 -21.29 -5.21
CA ILE A 86 -1.24 -20.17 -4.89
C ILE A 86 -0.63 -19.60 -6.17
N TYR A 87 -0.22 -20.46 -7.10
CA TYR A 87 0.25 -20.06 -8.42
C TYR A 87 -0.73 -19.10 -9.11
N ASN A 88 -2.00 -19.48 -9.23
CA ASN A 88 -3.03 -18.68 -9.86
C ASN A 88 -3.33 -17.41 -9.07
N ASN A 89 -3.22 -17.43 -7.73
CA ASN A 89 -3.34 -16.23 -6.92
C ASN A 89 -2.21 -15.22 -7.18
N ILE A 90 -0.97 -15.66 -7.39
CA ILE A 90 0.15 -14.77 -7.77
C ILE A 90 -0.03 -14.29 -9.21
N ALA A 91 -0.38 -15.17 -10.14
CA ALA A 91 -0.55 -14.86 -11.55
C ALA A 91 -1.82 -14.03 -11.86
N TYR A 92 -2.69 -13.83 -10.87
CA TYR A 92 -3.97 -13.15 -11.05
C TYR A 92 -3.84 -11.77 -11.68
N GLY A 93 -4.56 -11.55 -12.79
CA GLY A 93 -4.56 -10.30 -13.53
C GLY A 93 -3.38 -10.12 -14.49
N SER A 94 -2.52 -11.12 -14.63
CA SER A 94 -1.43 -11.15 -15.61
C SER A 94 -1.74 -12.16 -16.71
N ALA A 95 -1.46 -11.82 -17.97
CA ALA A 95 -1.63 -12.73 -19.11
C ALA A 95 -0.29 -13.39 -19.46
N ASP A 96 -0.33 -14.59 -20.01
CA ASP A 96 0.82 -15.33 -20.56
C ASP A 96 2.02 -15.41 -19.61
N VAL A 97 1.76 -15.81 -18.36
CA VAL A 97 2.76 -15.86 -17.29
C VAL A 97 3.55 -17.17 -17.36
N HIS A 98 4.88 -17.07 -17.42
CA HIS A 98 5.76 -18.22 -17.30
C HIS A 98 6.03 -18.57 -15.83
N VAL A 99 6.26 -19.87 -15.57
CA VAL A 99 6.50 -20.39 -14.21
C VAL A 99 7.66 -19.68 -13.53
N GLU A 100 8.75 -19.43 -14.24
CA GLU A 100 9.94 -18.75 -13.73
C GLU A 100 9.63 -17.32 -13.23
N GLN A 101 8.69 -16.64 -13.86
CA GLN A 101 8.28 -15.29 -13.46
C GLN A 101 7.51 -15.32 -12.13
N VAL A 102 6.67 -16.34 -11.93
CA VAL A 102 5.92 -16.53 -10.66
C VAL A 102 6.89 -16.87 -9.54
N LEU A 103 7.84 -17.79 -9.78
CA LEU A 103 8.87 -18.16 -8.80
C LEU A 103 9.72 -16.95 -8.41
N HIS A 104 10.20 -16.20 -9.40
CA HIS A 104 10.97 -14.97 -9.13
C HIS A 104 10.16 -13.93 -8.34
N ALA A 105 8.89 -13.72 -8.69
CA ALA A 105 8.02 -12.80 -7.97
C ALA A 105 7.84 -13.22 -6.50
N ALA A 106 7.68 -14.52 -6.25
CA ALA A 106 7.59 -15.07 -4.91
C ALA A 106 8.89 -14.92 -4.10
N GLU A 107 10.05 -15.11 -4.74
CA GLU A 107 11.37 -14.86 -4.12
C GLU A 107 11.54 -13.39 -3.71
N VAL A 108 11.25 -12.45 -4.63
CA VAL A 108 11.30 -11.00 -4.35
C VAL A 108 10.39 -10.62 -3.19
N ALA A 109 9.20 -11.24 -3.11
CA ALA A 109 8.23 -11.03 -2.05
C ALA A 109 8.53 -11.77 -0.74
N ASN A 110 9.66 -12.48 -0.61
CA ASN A 110 9.98 -13.35 0.51
C ASN A 110 8.90 -14.43 0.78
N ALA A 111 8.19 -14.87 -0.27
CA ALA A 111 7.12 -15.87 -0.18
C ALA A 111 7.61 -17.30 -0.50
N ASP A 112 8.58 -17.46 -1.40
CA ASP A 112 9.05 -18.75 -1.90
C ASP A 112 9.39 -19.74 -0.77
N GLY A 113 10.08 -19.28 0.27
CA GLY A 113 10.52 -20.14 1.35
C GLY A 113 9.38 -20.83 2.12
N PHE A 114 8.24 -20.19 2.35
CA PHE A 114 7.10 -20.85 2.98
C PHE A 114 6.25 -21.62 1.96
N LEU A 115 6.15 -21.12 0.72
CA LEU A 115 5.36 -21.78 -0.32
C LEU A 115 5.91 -23.18 -0.65
N ARG A 116 7.25 -23.34 -0.76
CA ARG A 116 7.87 -24.63 -1.00
C ARG A 116 7.67 -25.64 0.15
N ARG A 117 7.31 -25.19 1.35
CA ARG A 117 7.02 -26.06 2.50
C ARG A 117 5.56 -26.48 2.60
N MET A 118 4.68 -25.92 1.78
CA MET A 118 3.28 -26.33 1.74
C MET A 118 3.15 -27.72 1.06
N PRO A 119 2.09 -28.49 1.36
CA PRO A 119 1.95 -29.88 0.86
C PRO A 119 2.11 -30.01 -0.64
N ASP A 120 1.48 -29.14 -1.42
CA ASP A 120 1.54 -29.10 -2.89
C ASP A 120 2.29 -27.87 -3.41
N ALA A 121 3.14 -27.25 -2.58
CA ALA A 121 3.90 -26.05 -2.90
C ALA A 121 3.02 -24.96 -3.58
N TYR A 122 3.37 -24.52 -4.77
CA TYR A 122 2.61 -23.50 -5.52
C TYR A 122 1.25 -24.00 -6.03
N ASP A 123 1.04 -25.30 -6.14
CA ASP A 123 -0.23 -25.91 -6.55
C ASP A 123 -1.20 -26.08 -5.37
N THR A 124 -0.77 -25.73 -4.15
CA THR A 124 -1.64 -25.78 -2.97
C THR A 124 -2.90 -24.93 -3.19
N MET A 125 -4.06 -25.56 -3.05
CA MET A 125 -5.36 -24.91 -3.15
C MET A 125 -5.66 -24.10 -1.90
N LEU A 126 -5.97 -22.84 -2.06
CA LEU A 126 -6.46 -21.99 -0.98
C LEU A 126 -7.97 -22.12 -0.83
N GLY A 127 -8.43 -22.10 0.41
CA GLY A 127 -9.85 -21.96 0.71
C GLY A 127 -10.36 -20.53 0.44
N GLU A 128 -11.64 -20.32 0.69
CA GLU A 128 -12.24 -18.98 0.56
C GLU A 128 -11.46 -17.94 1.39
N ARG A 129 -11.23 -16.77 0.80
CA ARG A 129 -10.45 -15.67 1.42
C ARG A 129 -9.05 -16.08 1.86
N GLY A 130 -8.46 -17.10 1.22
CA GLY A 130 -7.11 -17.57 1.52
C GLY A 130 -6.99 -18.31 2.85
N VAL A 131 -8.03 -19.07 3.22
CA VAL A 131 -7.91 -20.05 4.33
C VAL A 131 -6.76 -20.98 4.03
N GLY A 132 -5.85 -21.17 4.99
CA GLY A 132 -4.60 -21.91 4.85
C GLY A 132 -3.34 -21.03 4.90
N LEU A 133 -3.48 -19.69 4.78
CA LEU A 133 -2.40 -18.75 4.93
C LEU A 133 -2.62 -17.82 6.13
N SER A 134 -1.56 -17.52 6.87
CA SER A 134 -1.52 -16.46 7.87
C SER A 134 -1.65 -15.06 7.21
N GLY A 135 -1.93 -14.02 7.99
CA GLY A 135 -2.02 -12.64 7.48
C GLY A 135 -0.75 -12.18 6.76
N GLY A 136 0.42 -12.47 7.34
CA GLY A 136 1.70 -12.12 6.74
C GLY A 136 2.04 -12.91 5.48
N GLU A 137 1.61 -14.16 5.38
CA GLU A 137 1.76 -14.97 4.16
C GLU A 137 0.87 -14.45 3.04
N LYS A 138 -0.41 -14.12 3.32
CA LYS A 138 -1.30 -13.45 2.36
C LYS A 138 -0.71 -12.15 1.85
N GLN A 139 -0.11 -11.36 2.73
CA GLN A 139 0.51 -10.09 2.37
C GLN A 139 1.68 -10.32 1.41
N ARG A 140 2.55 -11.30 1.67
CA ARG A 140 3.68 -11.63 0.79
C ARG A 140 3.20 -12.18 -0.56
N VAL A 141 2.13 -12.98 -0.61
CA VAL A 141 1.51 -13.41 -1.87
C VAL A 141 0.95 -12.20 -2.64
N SER A 142 0.33 -11.24 -1.96
CA SER A 142 -0.16 -10.00 -2.59
C SER A 142 1.00 -9.14 -3.15
N ILE A 143 2.13 -9.06 -2.43
CA ILE A 143 3.33 -8.40 -2.92
C ILE A 143 3.89 -9.14 -4.14
N ALA A 144 3.95 -10.48 -4.13
CA ALA A 144 4.38 -11.28 -5.29
C ALA A 144 3.50 -10.99 -6.53
N ARG A 145 2.19 -10.87 -6.35
CA ARG A 145 1.26 -10.45 -7.42
C ARG A 145 1.63 -9.08 -7.98
N ALA A 146 1.97 -8.11 -7.12
CA ALA A 146 2.40 -6.79 -7.55
C ALA A 146 3.77 -6.81 -8.24
N VAL A 147 4.72 -7.62 -7.77
CA VAL A 147 6.02 -7.84 -8.43
C VAL A 147 5.83 -8.39 -9.83
N LEU A 148 5.03 -9.45 -9.98
CA LEU A 148 4.76 -10.10 -11.27
C LEU A 148 4.12 -9.14 -12.27
N LYS A 149 3.19 -8.33 -11.81
CA LYS A 149 2.50 -7.33 -12.65
C LYS A 149 3.46 -6.24 -13.16
N ASN A 150 4.54 -5.97 -12.44
CA ASN A 150 5.57 -4.96 -12.76
C ASN A 150 4.99 -3.58 -13.14
N PRO A 151 4.18 -2.96 -12.30
CA PRO A 151 3.48 -1.72 -12.60
C PRO A 151 4.41 -0.50 -12.50
N SER A 152 4.07 0.59 -13.19
CA SER A 152 4.77 1.88 -13.09
C SER A 152 4.44 2.64 -11.80
N ILE A 153 3.21 2.46 -11.31
CA ILE A 153 2.68 3.11 -10.11
C ILE A 153 2.36 2.04 -9.08
N LEU A 154 2.79 2.26 -7.84
CA LEU A 154 2.47 1.40 -6.71
C LEU A 154 1.62 2.15 -5.69
N ILE A 155 0.62 1.47 -5.18
CA ILE A 155 -0.20 1.96 -4.09
C ILE A 155 -0.22 0.91 -2.99
N PHE A 156 0.14 1.33 -1.77
CA PHE A 156 0.07 0.51 -0.56
C PHE A 156 -0.95 1.09 0.41
N ASP A 157 -1.91 0.28 0.82
CA ASP A 157 -2.83 0.61 1.89
C ASP A 157 -2.47 -0.23 3.11
N GLU A 158 -1.76 0.38 4.07
CA GLU A 158 -1.37 -0.19 5.37
C GLU A 158 -0.83 -1.64 5.33
N ALA A 159 0.11 -1.91 4.44
CA ALA A 159 0.58 -3.27 4.10
C ALA A 159 1.23 -4.10 5.26
N THR A 160 1.43 -3.54 6.45
CA THR A 160 2.13 -4.21 7.58
C THR A 160 1.31 -4.31 8.86
N ALA A 161 -0.02 -4.15 8.79
CA ALA A 161 -0.87 -4.21 9.98
C ALA A 161 -0.93 -5.63 10.59
N ALA A 162 -0.85 -5.71 11.93
CA ALA A 162 -1.15 -6.89 12.74
C ALA A 162 -0.35 -8.18 12.45
N VAL A 163 0.96 -8.06 12.16
CA VAL A 163 1.89 -9.21 12.05
C VAL A 163 2.99 -9.13 13.12
N ASP A 164 3.63 -10.27 13.40
CA ASP A 164 4.79 -10.32 14.29
C ASP A 164 6.02 -9.61 13.67
N SER A 165 7.00 -9.25 14.50
CA SER A 165 8.16 -8.44 14.09
C SER A 165 9.04 -9.11 13.03
N GLU A 166 9.17 -10.43 13.03
CA GLU A 166 9.96 -11.16 12.02
C GLU A 166 9.27 -11.10 10.67
N THR A 167 7.98 -11.42 10.65
CA THR A 167 7.12 -11.31 9.46
C THR A 167 7.06 -9.87 8.93
N GLU A 168 6.98 -8.87 9.83
CA GLU A 168 7.00 -7.45 9.45
C GLU A 168 8.30 -7.10 8.71
N ASN A 169 9.45 -7.56 9.18
CA ASN A 169 10.74 -7.33 8.53
C ASN A 169 10.80 -7.96 7.13
N LEU A 170 10.26 -9.17 6.97
CA LEU A 170 10.18 -9.85 5.66
C LEU A 170 9.30 -9.07 4.68
N ILE A 171 8.13 -8.59 5.12
CA ILE A 171 7.23 -7.76 4.32
C ILE A 171 7.91 -6.46 3.95
N GLN A 172 8.51 -5.77 4.92
CA GLN A 172 9.18 -4.48 4.70
C GLN A 172 10.31 -4.60 3.68
N SER A 173 11.15 -5.64 3.78
CA SER A 173 12.22 -5.87 2.82
C SER A 173 11.70 -6.20 1.41
N ALA A 174 10.57 -6.89 1.30
CA ALA A 174 9.90 -7.14 0.02
C ALA A 174 9.34 -5.85 -0.59
N ILE A 175 8.70 -5.00 0.22
CA ILE A 175 8.23 -3.68 -0.20
C ILE A 175 9.40 -2.82 -0.71
N GLU A 176 10.53 -2.77 0.02
CA GLU A 176 11.69 -1.98 -0.38
C GLU A 176 12.27 -2.39 -1.74
N ARG A 177 12.27 -3.69 -2.05
CA ARG A 177 12.66 -4.17 -3.38
C ARG A 177 11.65 -3.77 -4.45
N LEU A 178 10.36 -3.87 -4.12
CA LEU A 178 9.28 -3.58 -5.08
C LEU A 178 9.20 -2.09 -5.43
N ILE A 179 9.38 -1.17 -4.49
CA ILE A 179 9.26 0.29 -4.71
C ILE A 179 10.44 0.89 -5.48
N SER A 180 11.57 0.19 -5.57
CA SER A 180 12.76 0.70 -6.24
C SER A 180 12.49 1.09 -7.70
N GLY A 181 12.70 2.38 -8.01
CA GLY A 181 12.52 2.93 -9.37
C GLY A 181 11.07 3.12 -9.81
N ARG A 182 10.10 3.07 -8.89
CA ARG A 182 8.67 3.26 -9.19
C ARG A 182 8.06 4.41 -8.41
N THR A 183 7.09 5.07 -9.02
CA THR A 183 6.27 6.07 -8.32
C THR A 183 5.35 5.35 -7.33
N THR A 184 5.44 5.71 -6.05
CA THR A 184 4.79 4.94 -4.99
C THR A 184 3.99 5.85 -4.06
N LEU A 185 2.75 5.46 -3.75
CA LEU A 185 1.91 6.06 -2.73
C LEU A 185 1.68 5.05 -1.62
N MET A 186 1.92 5.46 -0.38
CA MET A 186 1.74 4.61 0.81
C MET A 186 0.82 5.29 1.80
N ILE A 187 -0.34 4.69 2.10
CA ILE A 187 -1.08 5.05 3.31
C ILE A 187 -0.36 4.38 4.48
N ALA A 188 0.14 5.20 5.38
CA ALA A 188 0.92 4.72 6.50
C ALA A 188 0.28 5.07 7.84
N HIS A 189 0.15 4.04 8.67
CA HIS A 189 -0.19 4.14 10.09
C HIS A 189 1.02 3.80 10.98
N ARG A 190 2.14 3.32 10.40
CA ARG A 190 3.38 3.00 11.10
C ARG A 190 4.56 3.78 10.54
N LEU A 191 5.46 4.21 11.45
CA LEU A 191 6.69 4.91 11.11
C LEU A 191 7.61 4.11 10.19
N SER A 192 7.66 2.78 10.40
CA SER A 192 8.47 1.88 9.59
C SER A 192 8.14 2.00 8.09
N THR A 193 6.87 2.16 7.75
CA THR A 193 6.39 2.28 6.38
C THR A 193 6.84 3.60 5.71
N LEU A 194 7.02 4.67 6.50
CA LEU A 194 7.42 5.99 6.00
C LEU A 194 8.93 6.16 5.82
N ARG A 195 9.75 5.22 6.26
CA ARG A 195 11.23 5.37 6.23
C ARG A 195 11.82 5.66 4.86
N LYS A 196 11.17 5.20 3.81
CA LYS A 196 11.62 5.40 2.41
C LYS A 196 10.88 6.53 1.70
N ALA A 197 9.88 7.14 2.34
CA ALA A 197 9.15 8.24 1.74
C ALA A 197 10.05 9.48 1.64
N ASN A 198 10.14 10.02 0.43
CA ASN A 198 10.83 11.30 0.17
C ASN A 198 9.86 12.50 0.20
N LYS A 199 8.57 12.22 0.20
CA LYS A 199 7.52 13.22 0.31
C LYS A 199 6.42 12.72 1.25
N ILE A 200 5.98 13.57 2.16
CA ILE A 200 4.85 13.30 3.07
C ILE A 200 3.71 14.24 2.73
N VAL A 201 2.50 13.70 2.72
CA VAL A 201 1.25 14.43 2.54
C VAL A 201 0.37 14.16 3.76
N VAL A 202 0.06 15.20 4.50
CA VAL A 202 -0.84 15.12 5.66
C VAL A 202 -2.25 15.49 5.24
N VAL A 203 -3.15 14.52 5.35
CA VAL A 203 -4.57 14.71 5.06
C VAL A 203 -5.35 14.84 6.37
N ASP A 204 -6.09 15.91 6.51
CA ASP A 204 -6.97 16.15 7.66
C ASP A 204 -8.29 16.74 7.19
N HIS A 205 -9.41 16.21 7.67
CA HIS A 205 -10.77 16.63 7.27
C HIS A 205 -10.99 16.78 5.76
N GLY A 206 -10.38 15.91 4.96
CA GLY A 206 -10.51 15.91 3.50
C GLY A 206 -9.65 16.93 2.76
N GLU A 207 -8.72 17.60 3.43
CA GLU A 207 -7.80 18.57 2.84
C GLU A 207 -6.36 18.16 3.06
N ILE A 208 -5.47 18.57 2.14
CA ILE A 208 -4.02 18.48 2.35
C ILE A 208 -3.61 19.70 3.17
N ILE A 209 -3.19 19.47 4.42
CA ILE A 209 -2.81 20.55 5.35
C ILE A 209 -1.29 20.74 5.45
N GLU A 210 -0.52 19.71 5.16
CA GLU A 210 0.94 19.76 5.10
C GLU A 210 1.44 18.88 3.94
N CYS A 211 2.48 19.34 3.24
CA CYS A 211 3.16 18.59 2.19
C CYS A 211 4.61 19.01 2.13
N GLY A 212 5.54 18.08 2.19
CA GLY A 212 6.98 18.34 2.15
C GLY A 212 7.80 17.10 2.43
N THR A 213 9.11 17.25 2.60
CA THR A 213 9.98 16.15 3.04
C THR A 213 9.73 15.83 4.52
N PRO A 214 10.06 14.62 4.98
CA PRO A 214 9.97 14.28 6.40
C PRO A 214 10.71 15.26 7.30
N GLU A 215 11.90 15.74 6.90
CA GLU A 215 12.74 16.66 7.64
C GLU A 215 12.09 18.05 7.76
N GLU A 216 11.55 18.57 6.65
CA GLU A 216 10.84 19.86 6.63
C GLU A 216 9.64 19.84 7.57
N LEU A 217 8.81 18.78 7.50
CA LEU A 217 7.61 18.67 8.31
C LEU A 217 7.91 18.42 9.79
N MET A 218 9.00 17.72 10.12
CA MET A 218 9.48 17.60 11.50
C MET A 218 9.92 18.95 12.06
N ALA A 219 10.60 19.78 11.25
CA ALA A 219 11.05 21.12 11.65
C ALA A 219 9.89 22.10 11.86
N LEU A 220 8.80 21.95 11.08
CA LEU A 220 7.58 22.76 11.22
C LEU A 220 6.83 22.50 12.53
N LYS A 221 7.04 21.36 13.19
CA LYS A 221 6.34 20.93 14.40
C LYS A 221 4.80 20.98 14.29
N GLY A 222 4.29 20.72 13.09
CA GLY A 222 2.89 20.74 12.75
C GLY A 222 2.13 19.45 13.11
N LYS A 223 1.16 19.09 12.28
CA LYS A 223 0.35 17.86 12.45
C LYS A 223 1.17 16.60 12.25
N TYR A 224 2.07 16.60 11.24
CA TYR A 224 2.98 15.48 11.01
C TYR A 224 3.82 15.17 12.24
N TYR A 225 4.49 16.17 12.79
CA TYR A 225 5.31 16.06 14.00
C TYR A 225 4.51 15.40 15.14
N LYS A 226 3.29 15.89 15.40
CA LYS A 226 2.44 15.36 16.47
C LYS A 226 2.04 13.89 16.23
N LEU A 227 1.76 13.51 14.98
CA LEU A 227 1.45 12.12 14.63
C LEU A 227 2.66 11.21 14.90
N ILE A 228 3.86 11.65 14.55
CA ILE A 228 5.11 10.93 14.82
C ILE A 228 5.38 10.79 16.31
N GLU A 229 5.20 11.85 17.10
CA GLU A 229 5.37 11.77 18.56
C GLU A 229 4.43 10.74 19.20
N ILE A 230 3.14 10.76 18.84
CA ILE A 230 2.14 9.82 19.38
C ILE A 230 2.52 8.38 19.03
N GLN A 231 2.93 8.12 17.80
CA GLN A 231 3.33 6.77 17.36
C GLN A 231 4.59 6.29 18.08
N SER A 232 5.61 7.15 18.22
CA SER A 232 6.86 6.81 18.91
C SER A 232 6.62 6.47 20.38
N MET A 233 5.75 7.22 21.06
CA MET A 233 5.36 6.94 22.44
C MET A 233 4.62 5.61 22.55
N GLY A 234 3.72 5.30 21.60
CA GLY A 234 3.00 4.03 21.53
C GLY A 234 3.93 2.84 21.37
N GLU A 235 4.90 2.92 20.45
CA GLU A 235 5.91 1.87 20.23
C GLU A 235 6.80 1.64 21.46
N GLN A 236 7.21 2.71 22.15
CA GLN A 236 8.02 2.61 23.38
C GLN A 236 7.24 1.93 24.52
N LEU A 237 5.95 2.27 24.69
CA LEU A 237 5.09 1.65 25.69
C LEU A 237 4.84 0.17 25.40
N GLN A 238 4.67 -0.22 24.13
CA GLN A 238 4.51 -1.62 23.75
C GLN A 238 5.79 -2.43 24.01
N LYS A 239 6.97 -1.88 23.66
CA LYS A 239 8.26 -2.52 23.97
C LYS A 239 8.49 -2.71 25.48
N LYS A 240 8.10 -1.72 26.30
CA LYS A 240 8.22 -1.81 27.75
C LYS A 240 7.32 -2.89 28.34
N LYS A 241 6.05 -2.95 27.90
CA LYS A 241 5.11 -4.01 28.33
C LYS A 241 5.55 -5.41 27.89
N ALA A 242 6.13 -5.54 26.70
CA ALA A 242 6.68 -6.81 26.22
C ALA A 242 7.87 -7.27 27.07
N ALA A 243 8.74 -6.37 27.50
CA ALA A 243 9.87 -6.70 28.40
C ALA A 243 9.39 -7.11 29.82
N GLU A 244 8.38 -6.44 30.37
CA GLU A 244 7.79 -6.76 31.68
C GLU A 244 7.03 -8.10 31.73
N ASN A 245 6.59 -8.64 30.59
CA ASN A 245 5.91 -9.95 30.52
C ASN A 245 6.88 -11.14 30.37
N PHE A 246 8.20 -10.90 30.23
CA PHE A 246 9.24 -11.92 30.15
C PHE A 246 10.05 -12.08 31.46
N GLU A 247 9.74 -11.29 32.48
CA GLU A 247 10.22 -11.48 33.87
C GLU A 247 9.12 -12.19 34.72
#